data_717cf89f54249a8263123511114d7602
#
_entry.id   717cf89f54249a8263123511114d7602
#
_cell.length_a   1.000
_cell.length_b   1.000
_cell.length_c   1.000
_cell.angle_alpha   90.00
_cell.angle_beta   90.00
_cell.angle_gamma   90.00
#
_symmetry.space_group_name_H-M   'P 1'
#
loop_
_entity.id
_entity.type
_entity.pdbx_description
1 polymer ?
#
loop_
_entity_poly.entity_id
_entity_poly.type
_entity_poly.pdbx_seq_one_letter_code
_entity_poly.pdbx_strand_id
1 'polypeptide(L)'
;SCFTPDAVAVYDDGRFRLEGRDTIVAWLAESLPVNRPSLHMVAQPEISFTGPDSARASWALRDEVIDVASDVTIRGASFYDDSYRLVEGVWYIDAVTYVRVYEEMVSRRDGRVLRLRFLGQEGGTPR
;
A
#
# COMPACT_ATOMS: atom_id res chain seq x y z
N SER A 1 4.56 -6.24 15.59
CA SER A 1 3.68 -5.51 14.67
C SER A 1 3.88 -4.01 14.83
N CYS A 2 3.79 -3.26 13.75
CA CYS A 2 3.86 -1.80 13.76
C CYS A 2 2.48 -1.13 13.89
N PHE A 3 1.41 -1.89 13.99
CA PHE A 3 0.04 -1.38 14.11
C PHE A 3 -0.45 -1.35 15.55
N THR A 4 -1.31 -0.37 15.89
CA THR A 4 -2.10 -0.41 17.12
C THR A 4 -3.08 -1.59 17.07
N PRO A 5 -3.55 -2.12 18.23
CA PRO A 5 -4.50 -3.24 18.25
C PRO A 5 -5.80 -2.96 17.49
N ASP A 6 -6.25 -1.72 17.48
CA ASP A 6 -7.49 -1.21 16.88
C ASP A 6 -7.26 -0.47 15.55
N ALA A 7 -6.09 -0.63 14.92
CA ALA A 7 -5.74 0.04 13.67
C ALA A 7 -6.75 -0.22 12.55
N VAL A 8 -6.87 0.74 11.64
CA VAL A 8 -7.70 0.65 10.44
C VAL A 8 -6.84 0.80 9.20
N ALA A 9 -7.00 -0.11 8.24
CA ALA A 9 -6.38 -0.01 6.93
C ALA A 9 -7.42 0.04 5.82
N VAL A 10 -7.21 0.96 4.86
CA VAL A 10 -8.08 1.11 3.69
C VAL A 10 -7.24 1.02 2.44
N TYR A 11 -7.44 -0.02 1.65
CA TYR A 11 -6.66 -0.33 0.46
C TYR A 11 -7.54 -0.38 -0.80
N ASP A 12 -6.89 -0.25 -1.97
CA ASP A 12 -7.50 -0.35 -3.30
C ASP A 12 -8.70 0.60 -3.45
N ASP A 13 -8.44 1.91 -3.22
CA ASP A 13 -9.43 2.99 -3.31
C ASP A 13 -10.71 2.75 -2.48
N GLY A 14 -10.54 2.15 -1.30
CA GLY A 14 -11.63 1.88 -0.37
C GLY A 14 -12.30 0.51 -0.53
N ARG A 15 -11.86 -0.29 -1.49
CA ARG A 15 -12.42 -1.63 -1.73
C ARG A 15 -12.20 -2.58 -0.55
N PHE A 16 -11.04 -2.47 0.10
CA PHE A 16 -10.70 -3.27 1.28
C PHE A 16 -10.59 -2.35 2.48
N ARG A 17 -11.52 -2.47 3.41
CA ARG A 17 -11.46 -1.85 4.73
C ARG A 17 -11.25 -2.94 5.77
N LEU A 18 -10.11 -2.88 6.44
CA LEU A 18 -9.68 -3.87 7.42
C LEU A 18 -9.62 -3.20 8.79
N GLU A 19 -10.20 -3.83 9.79
CA GLU A 19 -10.24 -3.31 11.16
C GLU A 19 -9.58 -4.29 12.11
N GLY A 20 -8.68 -3.77 12.95
CA GLY A 20 -7.86 -4.50 13.88
C GLY A 20 -6.56 -5.03 13.27
N ARG A 21 -5.49 -4.89 14.06
CA ARG A 21 -4.13 -5.31 13.70
C ARG A 21 -4.06 -6.73 13.15
N ASP A 22 -4.70 -7.67 13.80
CA ASP A 22 -4.58 -9.09 13.44
C ASP A 22 -5.24 -9.37 12.09
N THR A 23 -6.36 -8.70 11.78
CA THR A 23 -7.01 -8.73 10.47
C THR A 23 -6.10 -8.15 9.39
N ILE A 24 -5.49 -6.98 9.66
CA ILE A 24 -4.59 -6.32 8.71
C ILE A 24 -3.37 -7.20 8.40
N VAL A 25 -2.73 -7.75 9.43
CA VAL A 25 -1.54 -8.59 9.29
C VAL A 25 -1.85 -9.87 8.53
N ALA A 26 -2.97 -10.52 8.83
CA ALA A 26 -3.41 -11.73 8.13
C ALA A 26 -3.65 -11.46 6.64
N TRP A 27 -4.35 -10.36 6.31
CA TRP A 27 -4.63 -9.96 4.94
C TRP A 27 -3.34 -9.64 4.16
N LEU A 28 -2.39 -8.92 4.77
CA LEU A 28 -1.09 -8.61 4.14
C LEU A 28 -0.27 -9.88 3.89
N ALA A 29 -0.25 -10.81 4.84
CA ALA A 29 0.46 -12.09 4.69
C ALA A 29 -0.13 -12.96 3.56
N GLU A 30 -1.46 -12.94 3.40
CA GLU A 30 -2.16 -13.65 2.33
C GLU A 30 -1.96 -12.98 0.95
N SER A 31 -1.92 -11.64 0.93
CA SER A 31 -1.73 -10.86 -0.29
C SER A 31 -0.30 -10.93 -0.84
N LEU A 32 0.70 -11.10 0.03
CA LEU A 32 2.12 -11.16 -0.31
C LEU A 32 2.77 -12.45 0.19
N PRO A 33 2.37 -13.62 -0.35
CA PRO A 33 2.96 -14.89 0.04
C PRO A 33 4.42 -15.01 -0.42
N VAL A 34 5.16 -15.96 0.14
CA VAL A 34 6.61 -16.16 -0.12
C VAL A 34 6.95 -16.31 -1.62
N ASN A 35 6.04 -16.88 -2.41
CA ASN A 35 6.21 -17.04 -3.86
C ASN A 35 5.80 -15.80 -4.68
N ARG A 36 5.51 -14.68 -4.03
CA ARG A 36 5.23 -13.39 -4.65
C ARG A 36 6.21 -12.33 -4.15
N PRO A 37 7.48 -12.36 -4.60
CA PRO A 37 8.47 -11.37 -4.20
C PRO A 37 7.99 -9.96 -4.45
N SER A 38 8.20 -9.08 -3.48
CA SER A 38 7.77 -7.69 -3.58
C SER A 38 8.79 -6.73 -2.97
N LEU A 39 8.80 -5.51 -3.46
CA LEU A 39 9.56 -4.40 -2.91
C LEU A 39 8.62 -3.21 -2.75
N HIS A 40 8.56 -2.66 -1.54
CA HIS A 40 7.84 -1.42 -1.24
C HIS A 40 8.85 -0.42 -0.68
N MET A 41 9.01 0.69 -1.37
CA MET A 41 9.89 1.79 -0.97
C MET A 41 9.06 3.02 -0.65
N VAL A 42 9.14 3.48 0.58
CA VAL A 42 8.55 4.75 1.01
C VAL A 42 9.64 5.80 1.14
N ALA A 43 9.32 7.03 0.78
CA ALA A 43 10.24 8.16 0.80
C ALA A 43 9.52 9.48 1.00
N GLN A 44 10.31 10.54 1.27
CA GLN A 44 9.85 11.93 1.30
C GLN A 44 8.63 12.14 2.22
N PRO A 45 8.74 11.80 3.51
CA PRO A 45 7.63 11.99 4.43
C PRO A 45 7.33 13.46 4.68
N GLU A 46 6.05 13.80 4.67
CA GLU A 46 5.54 15.04 5.25
C GLU A 46 4.86 14.69 6.56
N ILE A 47 5.50 14.99 7.70
CA ILE A 47 5.03 14.59 9.02
C ILE A 47 4.52 15.81 9.78
N SER A 48 3.35 15.70 10.37
CA SER A 48 2.73 16.71 11.24
C SER A 48 2.29 16.08 12.56
N PHE A 49 2.74 16.66 13.67
CA PHE A 49 2.24 16.27 14.99
C PHE A 49 0.87 16.94 15.22
N THR A 50 -0.14 16.11 15.50
CA THR A 50 -1.52 16.58 15.74
C THR A 50 -1.86 16.67 17.23
N GLY A 51 -0.94 16.21 18.07
CA GLY A 51 -1.01 16.26 19.53
C GLY A 51 0.26 15.69 20.16
N PRO A 52 0.35 15.61 21.50
CA PRO A 52 1.53 15.08 22.18
C PRO A 52 1.80 13.60 21.84
N ASP A 53 0.73 12.84 21.58
CA ASP A 53 0.80 11.37 21.35
C ASP A 53 0.22 10.99 19.99
N SER A 54 0.10 11.93 19.06
CA SER A 54 -0.51 11.71 17.75
C SER A 54 0.22 12.45 16.65
N ALA A 55 0.33 11.81 15.48
CA ALA A 55 0.92 12.39 14.28
C ALA A 55 0.20 11.88 13.02
N ARG A 56 0.36 12.61 11.94
CA ARG A 56 -0.01 12.21 10.58
C ARG A 56 1.20 12.33 9.68
N ALA A 57 1.28 11.45 8.69
CA ALA A 57 2.30 11.58 7.67
C ALA A 57 1.75 11.17 6.30
N SER A 58 2.21 11.91 5.28
CA SER A 58 2.08 11.49 3.89
C SER A 58 3.43 10.98 3.40
N TRP A 59 3.42 9.89 2.64
CA TRP A 59 4.60 9.24 2.09
C TRP A 59 4.43 8.99 0.61
N ALA A 60 5.45 9.29 -0.18
CA ALA A 60 5.55 8.76 -1.53
C ALA A 60 5.95 7.28 -1.48
N LEU A 61 5.21 6.42 -2.17
CA LEU A 61 5.51 5.00 -2.30
C LEU A 61 5.81 4.65 -3.75
N ARG A 62 6.82 3.81 -3.93
CA ARG A 62 7.02 3.02 -5.15
C ARG A 62 7.03 1.55 -4.78
N ASP A 63 6.31 0.74 -5.54
CA ASP A 63 6.23 -0.69 -5.31
C ASP A 63 6.44 -1.51 -6.59
N GLU A 64 6.94 -2.71 -6.39
CA GLU A 64 7.04 -3.73 -7.42
C GLU A 64 6.69 -5.09 -6.80
N VAL A 65 5.84 -5.85 -7.47
CA VAL A 65 5.43 -7.19 -7.08
C VAL A 65 5.60 -8.13 -8.27
N ILE A 66 6.32 -9.21 -8.07
CA ILE A 66 6.50 -10.27 -9.07
C ILE A 66 5.51 -11.40 -8.76
N ASP A 67 4.52 -11.58 -9.61
CA ASP A 67 3.65 -12.75 -9.57
C ASP A 67 4.21 -13.84 -10.47
N VAL A 68 4.89 -14.81 -9.83
CA VAL A 68 5.54 -15.90 -10.55
C VAL A 68 4.53 -16.83 -11.19
N ALA A 69 3.37 -17.02 -10.56
CA ALA A 69 2.34 -17.94 -11.06
C ALA A 69 1.68 -17.41 -12.34
N SER A 70 1.46 -16.10 -12.41
CA SER A 70 0.86 -15.44 -13.58
C SER A 70 1.90 -14.96 -14.60
N ASP A 71 3.18 -15.08 -14.27
CA ASP A 71 4.32 -14.62 -15.10
C ASP A 71 4.23 -13.12 -15.44
N VAL A 72 3.87 -12.31 -14.43
CA VAL A 72 3.73 -10.84 -14.55
C VAL A 72 4.52 -10.11 -13.48
N THR A 73 4.91 -8.87 -13.78
CA THR A 73 5.36 -7.88 -12.81
C THR A 73 4.30 -6.79 -12.71
N ILE A 74 3.87 -6.50 -11.49
CA ILE A 74 3.02 -5.37 -11.16
C ILE A 74 3.91 -4.32 -10.51
N ARG A 75 3.87 -3.09 -10.99
CA ARG A 75 4.63 -1.98 -10.43
C ARG A 75 3.82 -0.71 -10.43
N GLY A 76 4.10 0.18 -9.49
CA GLY A 76 3.35 1.41 -9.41
C GLY A 76 3.92 2.44 -8.46
N ALA A 77 3.17 3.52 -8.32
CA ALA A 77 3.41 4.56 -7.34
C ALA A 77 2.11 4.94 -6.65
N SER A 78 2.22 5.32 -5.40
CA SER A 78 1.10 5.73 -4.54
C SER A 78 1.55 6.83 -3.59
N PHE A 79 0.58 7.53 -3.01
CA PHE A 79 0.77 8.28 -1.79
C PHE A 79 0.05 7.56 -0.65
N TYR A 80 0.78 7.29 0.42
CA TYR A 80 0.21 6.84 1.69
C TYR A 80 -0.19 8.04 2.53
N ASP A 81 -1.30 7.94 3.23
CA ASP A 81 -1.72 8.87 4.28
C ASP A 81 -1.95 8.04 5.55
N ASP A 82 -1.03 8.24 6.50
CA ASP A 82 -0.95 7.45 7.72
C ASP A 82 -1.26 8.32 8.93
N SER A 83 -1.95 7.71 9.91
CA SER A 83 -2.05 8.25 11.28
C SER A 83 -1.24 7.39 12.23
N TYR A 84 -0.64 8.04 13.20
CA TYR A 84 0.22 7.39 14.21
C TYR A 84 -0.23 7.76 15.61
N ARG A 85 -0.05 6.81 16.53
CA ARG A 85 -0.29 6.95 17.96
C ARG A 85 0.96 6.55 18.74
N LEU A 86 1.35 7.39 19.71
CA LEU A 86 2.41 7.08 20.67
C LEU A 86 1.81 6.29 21.83
N VAL A 87 2.29 5.06 22.05
CA VAL A 87 1.86 4.20 23.14
C VAL A 87 3.11 3.70 23.88
N GLU A 88 3.21 4.03 25.16
CA GLU A 88 4.36 3.62 26.00
C GLU A 88 5.74 3.97 25.40
N GLY A 89 5.84 5.14 24.76
CA GLY A 89 7.07 5.64 24.14
C GLY A 89 7.39 5.05 22.75
N VAL A 90 6.49 4.27 22.16
CA VAL A 90 6.65 3.69 20.81
C VAL A 90 5.54 4.21 19.89
N TRP A 91 5.94 4.65 18.69
CA TRP A 91 5.00 5.05 17.66
C TRP A 91 4.47 3.85 16.89
N TYR A 92 3.15 3.76 16.77
CA TYR A 92 2.43 2.74 16.01
C TYR A 92 1.57 3.38 14.94
N ILE A 93 1.36 2.67 13.84
CA ILE A 93 0.36 3.02 12.82
C ILE A 93 -1.03 2.77 13.40
N ASP A 94 -1.83 3.81 13.43
CA ASP A 94 -3.21 3.80 13.91
C ASP A 94 -4.22 3.70 12.77
N ALA A 95 -3.91 4.36 11.65
CA ALA A 95 -4.64 4.20 10.40
C ALA A 95 -3.69 4.32 9.22
N VAL A 96 -4.01 3.61 8.15
CA VAL A 96 -3.30 3.69 6.87
C VAL A 96 -4.29 3.69 5.72
N THR A 97 -4.08 4.58 4.77
CA THR A 97 -4.75 4.55 3.48
C THR A 97 -3.78 4.93 2.38
N TYR A 98 -4.09 4.62 1.13
CA TYR A 98 -3.28 5.11 0.02
C TYR A 98 -4.14 5.49 -1.19
N VAL A 99 -3.58 6.38 -2.00
CA VAL A 99 -4.11 6.73 -3.32
C VAL A 99 -3.11 6.27 -4.36
N ARG A 100 -3.55 5.41 -5.27
CA ARG A 100 -2.72 4.89 -6.36
C ARG A 100 -2.59 5.97 -7.45
N VAL A 101 -1.36 6.38 -7.74
CA VAL A 101 -1.06 7.34 -8.84
C VAL A 101 -1.10 6.61 -10.18
N TYR A 102 -0.39 5.48 -10.27
CA TYR A 102 -0.46 4.57 -11.41
C TYR A 102 -0.15 3.15 -10.99
N GLU A 103 -0.63 2.19 -11.76
CA GLU A 103 -0.28 0.78 -11.68
C GLU A 103 -0.10 0.23 -13.09
N GLU A 104 1.00 -0.45 -13.31
CA GLU A 104 1.33 -1.09 -14.57
C GLU A 104 1.55 -2.58 -14.36
N MET A 105 0.92 -3.40 -15.18
CA MET A 105 1.15 -4.84 -15.23
C MET A 105 1.89 -5.19 -16.52
N VAL A 106 3.04 -5.85 -16.38
CA VAL A 106 3.94 -6.18 -17.48
C VAL A 106 4.12 -7.69 -17.57
N SER A 107 3.96 -8.23 -18.77
CA SER A 107 4.30 -9.62 -19.05
C SER A 107 5.81 -9.84 -18.91
N ARG A 108 6.21 -10.85 -18.17
CA ARG A 108 7.62 -11.22 -18.00
C ARG A 108 8.18 -12.00 -19.19
N ARG A 109 7.32 -12.55 -20.06
CA ARG A 109 7.72 -13.33 -21.24
C ARG A 109 8.27 -12.46 -22.37
N ASP A 110 7.60 -11.34 -22.63
CA ASP A 110 7.87 -10.50 -23.80
C ASP A 110 8.01 -9.00 -23.46
N GLY A 111 7.91 -8.65 -22.18
CA GLY A 111 7.99 -7.26 -21.70
C GLY A 111 6.79 -6.39 -22.09
N ARG A 112 5.71 -7.01 -22.62
CA ARG A 112 4.55 -6.28 -23.06
C ARG A 112 3.74 -5.75 -21.87
N VAL A 113 3.37 -4.48 -21.90
CA VAL A 113 2.44 -3.91 -20.93
C VAL A 113 1.06 -4.52 -21.17
N LEU A 114 0.55 -5.25 -20.19
CA LEU A 114 -0.76 -5.91 -20.24
C LEU A 114 -1.86 -4.99 -19.76
N ARG A 115 -1.53 -4.09 -18.83
CA ARG A 115 -2.46 -3.13 -18.24
C ARG A 115 -1.69 -1.93 -17.71
N LEU A 116 -2.23 -0.75 -17.91
CA LEU A 116 -1.81 0.49 -17.26
C LEU A 116 -3.06 1.19 -16.73
N ARG A 117 -3.03 1.58 -15.46
CA ARG A 117 -4.06 2.39 -14.81
C ARG A 117 -3.40 3.59 -14.15
N PHE A 118 -4.01 4.75 -14.18
CA PHE A 118 -3.51 5.94 -13.50
C PHE A 118 -4.66 6.81 -12.97
N LEU A 119 -4.33 7.65 -12.00
CA LEU A 119 -5.27 8.53 -11.33
C LEU A 119 -6.00 9.42 -12.34
N GLY A 120 -7.33 9.49 -12.23
CA GLY A 120 -8.19 10.28 -13.13
C GLY A 120 -8.65 9.54 -14.38
N GLN A 121 -8.25 8.29 -14.60
CA GLN A 121 -8.86 7.44 -15.62
C GLN A 121 -9.96 6.57 -15.02
N GLU A 122 -11.21 6.89 -15.31
CA GLU A 122 -12.31 5.94 -15.14
C GLU A 122 -12.20 4.85 -16.23
N GLY A 123 -11.94 3.60 -15.80
CA GLY A 123 -12.27 2.38 -16.52
C GLY A 123 -11.95 2.29 -18.01
N GLY A 124 -10.82 2.78 -18.47
CA GLY A 124 -10.40 2.61 -19.85
C GLY A 124 -9.80 1.22 -20.10
N THR A 125 -10.50 0.35 -20.83
CA THR A 125 -9.92 -0.85 -21.41
C THR A 125 -8.75 -0.44 -22.32
N PRO A 126 -7.56 -1.04 -22.25
CA PRO A 126 -6.48 -0.76 -23.19
C PRO A 126 -6.96 -1.09 -24.61
N ARG A 127 -6.75 -0.17 -25.51
CA ARG A 127 -6.95 -0.42 -26.96
C ARG A 127 -5.80 -1.28 -27.48
#